data_5bf9016a12765cf9549cd5667857ce37
#
_entry.id   5bf9016a12765cf9549cd5667857ce37
#
_cell.length_a   1.000
_cell.length_b   1.000
_cell.length_c   1.000
_cell.angle_alpha   90.00
_cell.angle_beta   90.00
_cell.angle_gamma   90.00
#
_symmetry.space_group_name_H-M   'P 1'
#
loop_
_entity.id
_entity.type
_entity.pdbx_description
1 polymer ?
#
loop_
_entity_poly.entity_id
_entity_poly.type
_entity_poly.pdbx_seq_one_letter_code
_entity_poly.pdbx_strand_id
1 'polypeptide(L)'
;MIKIFKLKNLLLIACVAFVFNACSSKEEQEFNKPADYWYNKMLKQITSGDLDKADDTYSSLESEHRNSPYIQSAMLILINAHIDEEEYALANFYLDEYLKRFSLSKDIDYARYLKIKANFLGFKYQFREQQLIEDTLVQIKDFKEKYANSPYMPLVDTMNSRLFMANAKMDQEIADLYKRRDKELGSKFYEDKVKASWVDPTEIEPVKVPMYRRLFE
;
A
#
# COMPACT_ATOMS: atom_id res chain seq x y z
N MET A 1 21.17 -52.24 -17.51
CA MET A 1 21.06 -50.81 -17.82
C MET A 1 19.71 -50.38 -18.40
N ILE A 2 19.06 -51.15 -19.26
CA ILE A 2 17.78 -50.77 -19.93
C ILE A 2 16.57 -50.65 -18.98
N LYS A 3 16.50 -51.43 -17.90
CA LYS A 3 15.39 -51.35 -16.91
C LYS A 3 15.38 -50.09 -16.07
N ILE A 4 16.55 -49.54 -15.75
CA ILE A 4 16.67 -48.31 -14.90
C ILE A 4 16.25 -47.07 -15.70
N PHE A 5 16.56 -47.08 -17.02
CA PHE A 5 16.17 -45.97 -17.91
C PHE A 5 14.68 -45.91 -18.13
N LYS A 6 14.00 -47.05 -18.23
CA LYS A 6 12.52 -47.12 -18.35
C LYS A 6 11.84 -46.67 -17.04
N LEU A 7 12.42 -46.99 -15.86
CA LEU A 7 11.86 -46.57 -14.58
C LEU A 7 11.97 -45.05 -14.34
N LYS A 8 13.09 -44.44 -14.71
CA LYS A 8 13.27 -42.98 -14.67
C LYS A 8 12.29 -42.22 -15.56
N ASN A 9 12.08 -42.70 -16.78
CA ASN A 9 11.13 -42.11 -17.72
C ASN A 9 9.67 -42.28 -17.22
N LEU A 10 9.32 -43.40 -16.60
CA LEU A 10 8.03 -43.62 -16.00
C LEU A 10 7.76 -42.68 -14.80
N LEU A 11 8.77 -42.45 -13.97
CA LEU A 11 8.70 -41.53 -12.84
C LEU A 11 8.54 -40.08 -13.30
N LEU A 12 9.23 -39.70 -14.38
CA LEU A 12 9.17 -38.37 -14.97
C LEU A 12 7.78 -38.09 -15.59
N ILE A 13 7.19 -39.08 -16.24
CA ILE A 13 5.82 -39.02 -16.80
C ILE A 13 4.78 -38.93 -15.66
N ALA A 14 4.98 -39.66 -14.56
CA ALA A 14 4.11 -39.58 -13.38
C ALA A 14 4.17 -38.20 -12.72
N CYS A 15 5.38 -37.59 -12.57
CA CYS A 15 5.53 -36.23 -12.05
C CYS A 15 4.87 -35.18 -12.96
N VAL A 16 5.01 -35.31 -14.27
CA VAL A 16 4.37 -34.39 -15.24
C VAL A 16 2.84 -34.55 -15.20
N ALA A 17 2.31 -35.77 -15.06
CA ALA A 17 0.87 -35.99 -14.93
C ALA A 17 0.30 -35.43 -13.63
N PHE A 18 1.08 -35.36 -12.53
CA PHE A 18 0.67 -34.71 -11.29
C PHE A 18 0.57 -33.19 -11.39
N VAL A 19 1.44 -32.56 -12.19
CA VAL A 19 1.41 -31.10 -12.40
C VAL A 19 0.18 -30.66 -13.21
N PHE A 20 -0.31 -31.50 -14.13
CA PHE A 20 -1.51 -31.22 -14.92
C PHE A 20 -2.84 -31.48 -14.20
N ASN A 21 -2.83 -32.09 -13.01
CA ASN A 21 -4.02 -32.25 -12.17
C ASN A 21 -4.22 -31.12 -11.14
N ALA A 22 -3.50 -29.98 -11.26
CA ALA A 22 -3.90 -28.74 -10.62
C ALA A 22 -5.21 -28.28 -11.28
N CYS A 23 -6.31 -28.96 -10.91
CA CYS A 23 -7.65 -28.59 -11.30
C CYS A 23 -7.91 -27.15 -10.84
N SER A 24 -7.91 -26.24 -11.78
CA SER A 24 -8.71 -25.03 -11.68
C SER A 24 -10.15 -25.49 -11.46
N SER A 25 -10.60 -25.54 -10.23
CA SER A 25 -12.02 -25.58 -9.92
C SER A 25 -12.58 -24.28 -10.50
N LYS A 26 -13.29 -24.38 -11.64
CA LYS A 26 -14.10 -23.25 -12.11
C LYS A 26 -15.12 -23.01 -11.00
N GLU A 27 -14.90 -21.96 -10.21
CA GLU A 27 -15.98 -21.48 -9.34
C GLU A 27 -17.14 -21.13 -10.26
N GLU A 28 -18.30 -21.75 -10.02
CA GLU A 28 -19.52 -21.38 -10.74
C GLU A 28 -19.76 -19.89 -10.44
N GLN A 29 -19.85 -19.08 -11.50
CA GLN A 29 -20.16 -17.66 -11.36
C GLN A 29 -21.56 -17.55 -10.76
N GLU A 30 -21.61 -17.01 -9.55
CA GLU A 30 -22.86 -16.74 -8.85
C GLU A 30 -23.40 -15.39 -9.29
N PHE A 31 -24.71 -15.31 -9.49
CA PHE A 31 -25.40 -14.08 -9.89
C PHE A 31 -26.68 -13.88 -9.09
N ASN A 32 -27.14 -12.64 -9.03
CA ASN A 32 -28.42 -12.26 -8.42
C ASN A 32 -28.57 -12.73 -6.96
N LYS A 33 -27.48 -12.69 -6.20
CA LYS A 33 -27.54 -12.98 -4.77
C LYS A 33 -27.86 -11.70 -3.99
N PRO A 34 -28.50 -11.80 -2.80
CA PRO A 34 -28.74 -10.63 -1.94
C PRO A 34 -27.44 -9.92 -1.53
N ALA A 35 -27.53 -8.62 -1.22
CA ALA A 35 -26.34 -7.81 -0.88
C ALA A 35 -25.61 -8.33 0.38
N ASP A 36 -26.34 -8.83 1.38
CA ASP A 36 -25.77 -9.45 2.58
C ASP A 36 -25.03 -10.75 2.28
N TYR A 37 -25.46 -11.50 1.28
CA TYR A 37 -24.75 -12.69 0.82
C TYR A 37 -23.35 -12.33 0.31
N TRP A 38 -23.26 -11.35 -0.61
CA TRP A 38 -21.97 -10.90 -1.17
C TRP A 38 -21.07 -10.31 -0.09
N TYR A 39 -21.65 -9.50 0.80
CA TYR A 39 -20.92 -8.90 1.90
C TYR A 39 -20.29 -9.97 2.83
N ASN A 40 -21.08 -10.96 3.26
CA ASN A 40 -20.60 -12.03 4.14
C ASN A 40 -19.59 -12.94 3.43
N LYS A 41 -19.77 -13.20 2.12
CA LYS A 41 -18.80 -13.97 1.31
C LYS A 41 -17.46 -13.26 1.24
N MET A 42 -17.46 -11.96 0.96
CA MET A 42 -16.26 -11.12 0.96
C MET A 42 -15.53 -11.16 2.32
N LEU A 43 -16.26 -10.98 3.43
CA LEU A 43 -15.68 -11.06 4.77
C LEU A 43 -15.00 -12.41 5.03
N LYS A 44 -15.62 -13.50 4.61
CA LYS A 44 -15.06 -14.84 4.75
C LYS A 44 -13.77 -15.00 3.94
N GLN A 45 -13.71 -14.47 2.72
CA GLN A 45 -12.54 -14.50 1.85
C GLN A 45 -11.38 -13.67 2.43
N ILE A 46 -11.67 -12.47 2.93
CA ILE A 46 -10.67 -11.65 3.65
C ILE A 46 -10.12 -12.41 4.86
N THR A 47 -11.01 -13.02 5.67
CA THR A 47 -10.58 -13.78 6.86
C THR A 47 -9.72 -14.99 6.51
N SER A 48 -9.92 -15.58 5.32
CA SER A 48 -9.09 -16.69 4.82
C SER A 48 -7.81 -16.24 4.10
N GLY A 49 -7.58 -14.94 3.96
CA GLY A 49 -6.40 -14.38 3.28
C GLY A 49 -6.49 -14.42 1.75
N ASP A 50 -7.69 -14.62 1.19
CA ASP A 50 -7.89 -14.70 -0.26
C ASP A 50 -8.44 -13.35 -0.77
N LEU A 51 -7.54 -12.34 -0.86
CA LEU A 51 -7.94 -10.98 -1.21
C LEU A 51 -8.37 -10.85 -2.66
N ASP A 52 -7.75 -11.59 -3.59
CA ASP A 52 -8.16 -11.57 -5.01
C ASP A 52 -9.64 -11.95 -5.16
N LYS A 53 -10.08 -12.99 -4.44
CA LYS A 53 -11.49 -13.37 -4.45
C LYS A 53 -12.39 -12.38 -3.71
N ALA A 54 -11.88 -11.73 -2.66
CA ALA A 54 -12.61 -10.70 -1.96
C ALA A 54 -12.87 -9.49 -2.86
N ASP A 55 -11.91 -9.09 -3.69
CA ASP A 55 -12.05 -8.05 -4.73
C ASP A 55 -13.12 -8.41 -5.76
N ASP A 56 -13.09 -9.65 -6.28
CA ASP A 56 -14.09 -10.15 -7.22
C ASP A 56 -15.50 -10.14 -6.59
N THR A 57 -15.57 -10.54 -5.32
CA THR A 57 -16.85 -10.58 -4.59
C THR A 57 -17.35 -9.17 -4.28
N TYR A 58 -16.44 -8.21 -3.95
CA TYR A 58 -16.79 -6.81 -3.80
C TYR A 58 -17.31 -6.22 -5.12
N SER A 59 -16.66 -6.53 -6.24
CA SER A 59 -17.10 -6.11 -7.57
C SER A 59 -18.50 -6.63 -7.90
N SER A 60 -18.83 -7.85 -7.50
CA SER A 60 -20.17 -8.43 -7.64
C SER A 60 -21.18 -7.68 -6.76
N LEU A 61 -20.85 -7.42 -5.48
CA LEU A 61 -21.66 -6.61 -4.57
C LEU A 61 -21.93 -5.22 -5.15
N GLU A 62 -20.89 -4.56 -5.67
CA GLU A 62 -21.02 -3.21 -6.21
C GLU A 62 -21.84 -3.16 -7.50
N SER A 63 -21.66 -4.14 -8.40
CA SER A 63 -22.38 -4.18 -9.67
C SER A 63 -23.86 -4.50 -9.50
N GLU A 64 -24.21 -5.46 -8.62
CA GLU A 64 -25.59 -5.90 -8.40
C GLU A 64 -26.34 -4.99 -7.41
N HIS A 65 -25.64 -4.39 -6.44
CA HIS A 65 -26.24 -3.67 -5.31
C HIS A 65 -25.59 -2.32 -5.03
N ARG A 66 -25.35 -1.51 -6.05
CA ARG A 66 -24.61 -0.25 -5.97
C ARG A 66 -25.07 0.72 -4.87
N ASN A 67 -26.35 0.70 -4.52
CA ASN A 67 -26.94 1.57 -3.49
C ASN A 67 -27.12 0.88 -2.15
N SER A 68 -26.56 -0.32 -1.98
CA SER A 68 -26.62 -1.03 -0.71
C SER A 68 -25.88 -0.30 0.40
N PRO A 69 -26.40 -0.28 1.65
CA PRO A 69 -25.69 0.27 2.79
C PRO A 69 -24.40 -0.50 3.11
N TYR A 70 -24.25 -1.72 2.62
CA TYR A 70 -23.05 -2.53 2.81
C TYR A 70 -21.83 -2.02 2.01
N ILE A 71 -22.02 -1.29 0.90
CA ILE A 71 -20.92 -0.87 0.03
C ILE A 71 -19.88 -0.05 0.78
N GLN A 72 -20.32 0.93 1.58
CA GLN A 72 -19.39 1.79 2.31
C GLN A 72 -18.53 1.02 3.30
N SER A 73 -19.15 0.14 4.10
CA SER A 73 -18.42 -0.67 5.08
C SER A 73 -17.56 -1.74 4.42
N ALA A 74 -18.04 -2.39 3.36
CA ALA A 74 -17.30 -3.37 2.58
C ALA A 74 -16.00 -2.77 2.04
N MET A 75 -16.09 -1.58 1.46
CA MET A 75 -14.94 -0.86 0.91
C MET A 75 -13.90 -0.53 1.97
N LEU A 76 -14.31 -0.01 3.16
CA LEU A 76 -13.38 0.28 4.25
C LEU A 76 -12.71 -0.99 4.81
N ILE A 77 -13.42 -2.11 4.87
CA ILE A 77 -12.86 -3.37 5.33
C ILE A 77 -11.83 -3.88 4.33
N LEU A 78 -12.15 -3.84 3.03
CA LEU A 78 -11.26 -4.27 1.96
C LEU A 78 -9.99 -3.40 1.91
N ILE A 79 -10.14 -2.07 2.06
CA ILE A 79 -9.01 -1.14 2.18
C ILE A 79 -8.07 -1.54 3.32
N ASN A 80 -8.61 -1.83 4.51
CA ASN A 80 -7.79 -2.23 5.63
C ASN A 80 -7.09 -3.57 5.37
N ALA A 81 -7.79 -4.54 4.77
CA ALA A 81 -7.20 -5.83 4.42
C ALA A 81 -6.01 -5.68 3.46
N HIS A 82 -6.13 -4.86 2.40
CA HIS A 82 -5.00 -4.57 1.51
C HIS A 82 -3.84 -3.83 2.20
N ILE A 83 -4.13 -2.93 3.16
CA ILE A 83 -3.08 -2.28 3.94
C ILE A 83 -2.33 -3.31 4.80
N ASP A 84 -3.04 -4.25 5.42
CA ASP A 84 -2.47 -5.25 6.32
C ASP A 84 -1.64 -6.29 5.54
N GLU A 85 -1.99 -6.57 4.29
CA GLU A 85 -1.20 -7.42 3.36
C GLU A 85 -0.14 -6.64 2.56
N GLU A 86 0.12 -5.38 2.92
CA GLU A 86 1.10 -4.49 2.26
C GLU A 86 0.80 -4.18 0.78
N GLU A 87 -0.42 -4.36 0.35
CA GLU A 87 -0.89 -4.08 -1.02
C GLU A 87 -1.34 -2.61 -1.17
N TYR A 88 -0.44 -1.68 -0.85
CA TYR A 88 -0.75 -0.25 -0.73
C TYR A 88 -1.28 0.40 -2.01
N ALA A 89 -0.92 -0.13 -3.18
CA ALA A 89 -1.44 0.36 -4.46
C ALA A 89 -2.94 0.10 -4.60
N LEU A 90 -3.41 -1.12 -4.26
CA LEU A 90 -4.83 -1.49 -4.26
C LEU A 90 -5.58 -0.75 -3.16
N ALA A 91 -5.02 -0.68 -1.95
CA ALA A 91 -5.60 0.14 -0.88
C ALA A 91 -5.82 1.59 -1.32
N ASN A 92 -4.84 2.19 -1.98
CA ASN A 92 -4.93 3.57 -2.50
C ASN A 92 -5.99 3.72 -3.59
N PHE A 93 -6.14 2.74 -4.48
CA PHE A 93 -7.18 2.71 -5.49
C PHE A 93 -8.58 2.76 -4.84
N TYR A 94 -8.86 1.87 -3.90
CA TYR A 94 -10.13 1.85 -3.17
C TYR A 94 -10.34 3.10 -2.31
N LEU A 95 -9.28 3.66 -1.73
CA LEU A 95 -9.36 4.90 -0.96
C LEU A 95 -9.74 6.09 -1.85
N ASP A 96 -9.21 6.19 -3.07
CA ASP A 96 -9.57 7.24 -4.00
C ASP A 96 -11.04 7.15 -4.42
N GLU A 97 -11.54 5.94 -4.68
CA GLU A 97 -12.95 5.72 -4.98
C GLU A 97 -13.85 6.02 -3.76
N TYR A 98 -13.42 5.62 -2.56
CA TYR A 98 -14.16 5.93 -1.32
C TYR A 98 -14.27 7.43 -1.09
N LEU A 99 -13.15 8.16 -1.15
CA LEU A 99 -13.09 9.60 -0.92
C LEU A 99 -13.93 10.39 -1.94
N LYS A 100 -14.00 9.89 -3.17
CA LYS A 100 -14.82 10.46 -4.25
C LYS A 100 -16.31 10.21 -4.02
N ARG A 101 -16.67 8.97 -3.66
CA ARG A 101 -18.07 8.54 -3.56
C ARG A 101 -18.72 8.92 -2.25
N PHE A 102 -17.98 8.88 -1.15
CA PHE A 102 -18.46 9.08 0.22
C PHE A 102 -17.88 10.32 0.89
N SER A 103 -17.68 11.40 0.12
CA SER A 103 -17.06 12.65 0.59
C SER A 103 -17.76 13.32 1.78
N LEU A 104 -19.04 13.04 2.00
CA LEU A 104 -19.85 13.56 3.12
C LEU A 104 -20.08 12.53 4.23
N SER A 105 -19.36 11.40 4.17
CA SER A 105 -19.46 10.38 5.21
C SER A 105 -18.92 10.88 6.55
N LYS A 106 -19.52 10.39 7.64
CA LYS A 106 -18.98 10.59 9.00
C LYS A 106 -17.58 9.96 9.18
N ASP A 107 -17.23 8.98 8.37
CA ASP A 107 -15.97 8.24 8.42
C ASP A 107 -14.92 8.80 7.43
N ILE A 108 -15.13 10.02 6.94
CA ILE A 108 -14.25 10.63 5.93
C ILE A 108 -12.85 10.93 6.46
N ASP A 109 -12.74 11.33 7.72
CA ASP A 109 -11.46 11.54 8.39
C ASP A 109 -10.68 10.23 8.55
N TYR A 110 -11.38 9.12 8.86
CA TYR A 110 -10.79 7.78 8.90
C TYR A 110 -10.24 7.37 7.52
N ALA A 111 -11.00 7.54 6.46
CA ALA A 111 -10.54 7.21 5.11
C ALA A 111 -9.33 8.07 4.69
N ARG A 112 -9.31 9.36 5.04
CA ARG A 112 -8.15 10.22 4.78
C ARG A 112 -6.93 9.83 5.61
N TYR A 113 -7.13 9.45 6.87
CA TYR A 113 -6.06 8.87 7.69
C TYR A 113 -5.50 7.59 7.06
N LEU A 114 -6.36 6.68 6.60
CA LEU A 114 -5.91 5.45 5.92
C LEU A 114 -5.12 5.76 4.65
N LYS A 115 -5.49 6.80 3.89
CA LYS A 115 -4.73 7.24 2.71
C LYS A 115 -3.31 7.69 3.08
N ILE A 116 -3.19 8.49 4.13
CA ILE A 116 -1.89 8.91 4.67
C ILE A 116 -1.10 7.69 5.16
N LYS A 117 -1.75 6.75 5.88
CA LYS A 117 -1.15 5.51 6.39
C LYS A 117 -0.63 4.63 5.25
N ALA A 118 -1.44 4.41 4.20
CA ALA A 118 -1.05 3.59 3.06
C ALA A 118 0.16 4.18 2.31
N ASN A 119 0.15 5.49 2.06
CA ASN A 119 1.29 6.18 1.46
C ASN A 119 2.54 6.10 2.35
N PHE A 120 2.38 6.33 3.66
CA PHE A 120 3.49 6.26 4.62
C PHE A 120 4.10 4.86 4.70
N LEU A 121 3.29 3.80 4.73
CA LEU A 121 3.77 2.41 4.77
C LEU A 121 4.29 1.94 3.41
N GLY A 122 3.72 2.44 2.31
CA GLY A 122 4.16 2.15 0.95
C GLY A 122 5.53 2.74 0.59
N PHE A 123 6.03 3.65 1.42
CA PHE A 123 7.34 4.26 1.26
C PHE A 123 8.45 3.25 1.60
N LYS A 124 8.79 2.40 0.63
CA LYS A 124 9.81 1.34 0.79
C LYS A 124 11.23 1.81 0.45
N TYR A 125 11.39 2.77 -0.46
CA TYR A 125 12.68 3.18 -1.01
C TYR A 125 12.93 4.67 -0.82
N GLN A 126 13.61 5.00 0.24
CA GLN A 126 13.94 6.34 0.71
C GLN A 126 14.46 7.29 -0.39
N PHE A 127 15.12 6.77 -1.42
CA PHE A 127 15.78 7.58 -2.44
C PHE A 127 15.08 7.60 -3.81
N ARG A 128 13.93 6.96 -3.96
CA ARG A 128 13.21 6.87 -5.24
C ARG A 128 11.85 7.54 -5.23
N GLU A 129 11.31 7.87 -4.07
CA GLU A 129 9.90 8.27 -3.92
C GLU A 129 9.75 9.65 -3.26
N GLN A 130 10.65 10.59 -3.62
CA GLN A 130 10.58 11.97 -3.10
C GLN A 130 9.20 12.60 -3.33
N GLN A 131 8.61 12.41 -4.51
CA GLN A 131 7.29 12.92 -4.81
C GLN A 131 6.22 12.36 -3.88
N LEU A 132 6.27 11.07 -3.54
CA LEU A 132 5.31 10.45 -2.63
C LEU A 132 5.40 11.05 -1.22
N ILE A 133 6.61 11.37 -0.74
CA ILE A 133 6.79 12.06 0.54
C ILE A 133 6.17 13.45 0.49
N GLU A 134 6.53 14.26 -0.51
CA GLU A 134 6.04 15.63 -0.67
C GLU A 134 4.50 15.65 -0.76
N ASP A 135 3.90 14.78 -1.59
CA ASP A 135 2.45 14.65 -1.74
C ASP A 135 1.78 14.20 -0.43
N THR A 136 2.41 13.29 0.30
CA THR A 136 1.86 12.82 1.59
C THR A 136 1.94 13.92 2.66
N LEU A 137 3.00 14.72 2.69
CA LEU A 137 3.11 15.87 3.57
C LEU A 137 2.03 16.92 3.27
N VAL A 138 1.69 17.15 2.00
CA VAL A 138 0.57 18.01 1.59
C VAL A 138 -0.75 17.44 2.10
N GLN A 139 -0.99 16.13 1.95
CA GLN A 139 -2.20 15.48 2.46
C GLN A 139 -2.30 15.57 3.99
N ILE A 140 -1.19 15.42 4.70
CA ILE A 140 -1.13 15.58 6.15
C ILE A 140 -1.49 17.01 6.57
N LYS A 141 -0.95 18.01 5.88
CA LYS A 141 -1.30 19.42 6.13
C LYS A 141 -2.79 19.64 5.97
N ASP A 142 -3.38 19.20 4.85
CA ASP A 142 -4.81 19.29 4.58
C ASP A 142 -5.66 18.57 5.64
N PHE A 143 -5.20 17.40 6.11
CA PHE A 143 -5.85 16.66 7.19
C PHE A 143 -5.85 17.45 8.50
N LYS A 144 -4.72 18.01 8.89
CA LYS A 144 -4.57 18.79 10.13
C LYS A 144 -5.45 20.05 10.12
N GLU A 145 -5.57 20.71 8.97
CA GLU A 145 -6.41 21.89 8.80
C GLU A 145 -7.91 21.56 8.89
N LYS A 146 -8.35 20.46 8.25
CA LYS A 146 -9.76 20.12 8.13
C LYS A 146 -10.31 19.24 9.26
N TYR A 147 -9.45 18.44 9.88
CA TYR A 147 -9.84 17.41 10.85
C TYR A 147 -9.07 17.53 12.17
N ALA A 148 -8.87 18.75 12.67
CA ALA A 148 -8.09 19.04 13.87
C ALA A 148 -8.54 18.24 15.11
N ASN A 149 -9.84 17.89 15.20
CA ASN A 149 -10.41 17.13 16.31
C ASN A 149 -10.59 15.63 16.03
N SER A 150 -10.01 15.13 14.94
CA SER A 150 -10.07 13.70 14.59
C SER A 150 -9.30 12.85 15.63
N PRO A 151 -9.82 11.69 16.02
CA PRO A 151 -9.12 10.76 16.91
C PRO A 151 -7.83 10.20 16.29
N TYR A 152 -7.66 10.35 14.98
CA TYR A 152 -6.46 9.89 14.24
C TYR A 152 -5.34 10.93 14.23
N MET A 153 -5.54 12.15 14.73
CA MET A 153 -4.56 13.23 14.73
C MET A 153 -3.20 12.83 15.34
N PRO A 154 -3.13 12.14 16.51
CA PRO A 154 -1.82 11.76 17.08
C PRO A 154 -1.03 10.80 16.19
N LEU A 155 -1.74 9.92 15.45
CA LEU A 155 -1.10 8.99 14.50
C LEU A 155 -0.58 9.74 13.26
N VAL A 156 -1.37 10.69 12.76
CA VAL A 156 -0.98 11.56 11.64
C VAL A 156 0.22 12.42 12.02
N ASP A 157 0.27 12.99 13.23
CA ASP A 157 1.43 13.75 13.72
C ASP A 157 2.69 12.91 13.82
N THR A 158 2.56 11.65 14.23
CA THR A 158 3.70 10.72 14.27
C THR A 158 4.23 10.44 12.86
N MET A 159 3.36 10.17 11.89
CA MET A 159 3.76 9.98 10.50
C MET A 159 4.35 11.25 9.90
N ASN A 160 3.76 12.41 10.19
CA ASN A 160 4.27 13.71 9.77
C ASN A 160 5.72 13.92 10.19
N SER A 161 6.02 13.72 11.48
CA SER A 161 7.39 13.90 12.00
C SER A 161 8.39 12.96 11.32
N ARG A 162 8.02 11.70 11.10
CA ARG A 162 8.88 10.72 10.40
C ARG A 162 9.11 11.09 8.94
N LEU A 163 8.08 11.55 8.23
CA LEU A 163 8.20 11.98 6.84
C LEU A 163 9.06 13.25 6.70
N PHE A 164 8.92 14.20 7.63
CA PHE A 164 9.79 15.38 7.66
C PHE A 164 11.27 15.00 7.86
N MET A 165 11.56 14.08 8.78
CA MET A 165 12.93 13.58 8.98
C MET A 165 13.46 12.89 7.73
N ALA A 166 12.65 12.04 7.08
CA ALA A 166 13.01 11.36 5.85
C ALA A 166 13.27 12.36 4.71
N ASN A 167 12.39 13.36 4.55
CA ASN A 167 12.53 14.38 3.52
C ASN A 167 13.80 15.22 3.71
N ALA A 168 14.08 15.69 4.94
CA ALA A 168 15.28 16.46 5.24
C ALA A 168 16.55 15.66 4.96
N LYS A 169 16.55 14.35 5.30
CA LYS A 169 17.69 13.47 5.00
C LYS A 169 17.86 13.26 3.49
N MET A 170 16.78 13.10 2.75
CA MET A 170 16.82 12.97 1.29
C MET A 170 17.34 14.26 0.63
N ASP A 171 16.83 15.42 1.03
CA ASP A 171 17.29 16.71 0.51
C ASP A 171 18.80 16.90 0.73
N GLN A 172 19.32 16.51 1.92
CA GLN A 172 20.76 16.53 2.20
C GLN A 172 21.54 15.63 1.25
N GLU A 173 21.09 14.39 1.02
CA GLU A 173 21.78 13.44 0.14
C GLU A 173 21.74 13.86 -1.33
N ILE A 174 20.65 14.51 -1.75
CA ILE A 174 20.55 15.10 -3.09
C ILE A 174 21.51 16.28 -3.22
N ALA A 175 21.60 17.17 -2.21
CA ALA A 175 22.57 18.27 -2.18
C ALA A 175 24.00 17.74 -2.35
N ASP A 176 24.36 16.72 -1.57
CA ASP A 176 25.68 16.09 -1.62
C ASP A 176 25.95 15.41 -2.98
N LEU A 177 24.93 14.79 -3.60
CA LEU A 177 25.04 14.21 -4.93
C LEU A 177 25.33 15.29 -5.99
N TYR A 178 24.60 16.42 -5.96
CA TYR A 178 24.82 17.53 -6.89
C TYR A 178 26.20 18.15 -6.70
N LYS A 179 26.66 18.28 -5.44
CA LYS A 179 28.02 18.77 -5.12
C LYS A 179 29.09 17.85 -5.71
N ARG A 180 28.95 16.52 -5.57
CA ARG A 180 29.90 15.54 -6.17
C ARG A 180 29.90 15.56 -7.70
N ARG A 181 28.86 16.10 -8.33
CA ARG A 181 28.72 16.22 -9.79
C ARG A 181 29.02 17.62 -10.31
N ASP A 182 29.63 18.48 -9.48
CA ASP A 182 29.97 19.88 -9.82
C ASP A 182 28.76 20.71 -10.32
N LYS A 183 27.56 20.40 -9.81
CA LYS A 183 26.32 21.11 -10.11
C LYS A 183 25.94 22.05 -8.98
N GLU A 184 26.68 23.16 -8.84
CA GLU A 184 26.58 24.11 -7.72
C GLU A 184 25.14 24.64 -7.51
N LEU A 185 24.44 25.03 -8.59
CA LEU A 185 23.07 25.55 -8.47
C LEU A 185 22.11 24.53 -7.87
N GLY A 186 22.21 23.25 -8.28
CA GLY A 186 21.38 22.18 -7.73
C GLY A 186 21.72 21.89 -6.28
N SER A 187 23.03 21.84 -5.93
CA SER A 187 23.47 21.63 -4.55
C SER A 187 22.93 22.73 -3.64
N LYS A 188 23.11 23.99 -4.03
CA LYS A 188 22.65 25.14 -3.25
C LYS A 188 21.13 25.13 -3.05
N PHE A 189 20.35 24.78 -4.06
CA PHE A 189 18.89 24.68 -3.95
C PHE A 189 18.47 23.70 -2.84
N TYR A 190 19.06 22.51 -2.81
CA TYR A 190 18.73 21.50 -1.80
C TYR A 190 19.33 21.83 -0.44
N GLU A 191 20.53 22.43 -0.37
CA GLU A 191 21.09 22.95 0.88
C GLU A 191 20.17 24.03 1.51
N ASP A 192 19.58 24.90 0.71
CA ASP A 192 18.64 25.91 1.19
C ASP A 192 17.32 25.28 1.68
N LYS A 193 16.84 24.20 1.04
CA LYS A 193 15.72 23.40 1.54
C LYS A 193 16.03 22.79 2.92
N VAL A 194 17.21 22.19 3.08
CA VAL A 194 17.66 21.62 4.35
C VAL A 194 17.72 22.67 5.45
N LYS A 195 18.32 23.85 5.16
CA LYS A 195 18.40 24.97 6.12
C LYS A 195 17.03 25.53 6.50
N ALA A 196 16.06 25.49 5.58
CA ALA A 196 14.69 25.92 5.85
C ALA A 196 13.89 24.87 6.66
N SER A 197 14.38 23.64 6.76
CA SER A 197 13.79 22.60 7.58
C SER A 197 14.05 22.87 9.07
N TRP A 198 13.09 22.55 9.93
CA TRP A 198 13.27 22.56 11.39
C TRP A 198 14.07 21.34 11.90
N VAL A 199 14.31 20.36 11.04
CA VAL A 199 15.03 19.13 11.34
C VAL A 199 16.47 19.24 10.82
N ASP A 200 17.44 18.99 11.68
CA ASP A 200 18.83 18.82 11.27
C ASP A 200 19.07 17.37 10.83
N PRO A 201 19.31 17.11 9.53
CA PRO A 201 19.50 15.74 9.04
C PRO A 201 20.79 15.09 9.55
N THR A 202 21.74 15.85 10.11
CA THR A 202 22.98 15.29 10.69
C THR A 202 22.74 14.62 12.05
N GLU A 203 21.68 15.02 12.75
CA GLU A 203 21.27 14.42 14.03
C GLU A 203 20.40 13.16 13.85
N ILE A 204 19.99 12.85 12.62
CA ILE A 204 19.18 11.67 12.33
C ILE A 204 20.09 10.44 12.27
N GLU A 205 19.97 9.53 13.26
CA GLU A 205 20.67 8.26 13.21
C GLU A 205 20.22 7.42 12.01
N PRO A 206 21.16 6.94 11.17
CA PRO A 206 20.80 6.07 10.05
C PRO A 206 20.22 4.76 10.57
N VAL A 207 19.13 4.31 9.95
CA VAL A 207 18.54 3.00 10.23
C VAL A 207 19.59 1.92 9.97
N LYS A 208 19.86 1.07 10.97
CA LYS A 208 20.78 -0.06 10.83
C LYS A 208 20.17 -1.09 9.87
N VAL A 209 20.51 -0.98 8.60
CA VAL A 209 20.07 -1.94 7.59
C VAL A 209 20.93 -3.21 7.71
N PRO A 210 20.33 -4.40 7.89
CA PRO A 210 21.07 -5.66 7.89
C PRO A 210 21.93 -5.82 6.65
N MET A 211 23.15 -6.41 6.79
CA MET A 211 24.14 -6.50 5.72
C MET A 211 23.58 -7.17 4.45
N TYR A 212 22.68 -8.16 4.59
CA TYR A 212 22.06 -8.83 3.45
C TYR A 212 21.16 -7.91 2.61
N ARG A 213 20.52 -6.89 3.19
CA ARG A 213 19.75 -5.89 2.44
C ARG A 213 20.64 -4.96 1.62
N ARG A 214 21.86 -4.67 2.09
CA ARG A 214 22.81 -3.83 1.34
C ARG A 214 23.34 -4.47 0.05
N LEU A 215 23.20 -5.79 -0.08
CA LEU A 215 23.64 -6.53 -1.28
C LEU A 215 22.57 -6.50 -2.39
N PHE A 216 21.32 -6.14 -2.09
CA PHE A 216 20.19 -6.17 -3.03
C PHE A 216 19.55 -4.79 -3.26
N GLU A 217 20.03 -3.76 -2.60
CA GLU A 217 19.70 -2.34 -2.81
C GLU A 217 20.81 -1.61 -3.62
#